data_baa1ee443fd24cd79dd75f8249976165
#
_entry.id   baa1ee443fd24cd79dd75f8249976165
#
_cell.length_a   1.000
_cell.length_b   1.000
_cell.length_c   1.000
_cell.angle_alpha   90.00
_cell.angle_beta   90.00
_cell.angle_gamma   90.00
#
_symmetry.space_group_name_H-M   'P 1'
#
loop_
_entity.id
_entity.type
_entity.pdbx_description
1 polymer ?
#
loop_
_entity_poly.entity_id
_entity_poly.type
_entity_poly.pdbx_seq_one_letter_code
_entity_poly.pdbx_strand_id
1 'polypeptide(L)'
;MKQLFKLALAATAALSLSGCGTLATISKLEDGAGAEAMKMWDRWIEAEGDIAVATTWERKVKPGLTEADVAQILSIVATERNMREVGILPLSKEIEARTGKKEKLLTIYNYCSPLIARRMADFSPHMAAYMPCRITLVEKDDGLWLYTLNMDMMVKMGRKLPSPLKEEAWSVRETMYIMMERASKGEF
;
A
#
# COMPACT_ATOMS: atom_id res chain seq x y z
N MET A 1 27.62 -14.21 -45.10
CA MET A 1 26.76 -13.02 -45.18
C MET A 1 25.26 -13.34 -45.20
N LYS A 2 24.75 -14.21 -46.10
CA LYS A 2 23.31 -14.51 -46.19
C LYS A 2 22.69 -15.17 -44.92
N GLN A 3 23.45 -15.97 -44.17
CA GLN A 3 22.94 -16.59 -42.92
C GLN A 3 22.86 -15.60 -41.74
N LEU A 4 23.82 -14.69 -41.61
CA LEU A 4 23.81 -13.63 -40.60
C LEU A 4 22.63 -12.66 -40.83
N PHE A 5 22.32 -12.35 -42.07
CA PHE A 5 21.18 -11.50 -42.44
C PHE A 5 19.83 -12.17 -42.11
N LYS A 6 19.71 -13.49 -42.31
CA LYS A 6 18.51 -14.25 -41.93
C LYS A 6 18.32 -14.35 -40.42
N LEU A 7 19.41 -14.49 -39.64
CA LEU A 7 19.38 -14.49 -38.19
C LEU A 7 19.02 -13.10 -37.62
N ALA A 8 19.55 -12.04 -38.22
CA ALA A 8 19.18 -10.67 -37.80
C ALA A 8 17.72 -10.36 -38.11
N LEU A 9 17.18 -10.79 -39.27
CA LEU A 9 15.77 -10.59 -39.62
C LEU A 9 14.83 -11.43 -38.73
N ALA A 10 15.23 -12.65 -38.35
CA ALA A 10 14.46 -13.48 -37.43
C ALA A 10 14.44 -12.90 -35.99
N ALA A 11 15.57 -12.35 -35.56
CA ALA A 11 15.67 -11.69 -34.25
C ALA A 11 14.82 -10.39 -34.16
N THR A 12 14.83 -9.57 -35.25
CA THR A 12 13.96 -8.37 -35.30
C THR A 12 12.48 -8.72 -35.39
N ALA A 13 12.09 -9.77 -36.10
CA ALA A 13 10.71 -10.25 -36.18
C ALA A 13 10.23 -10.82 -34.81
N ALA A 14 11.08 -11.54 -34.08
CA ALA A 14 10.76 -12.07 -32.77
C ALA A 14 10.59 -10.95 -31.72
N LEU A 15 11.41 -9.90 -31.80
CA LEU A 15 11.29 -8.70 -30.94
C LEU A 15 10.01 -7.90 -31.24
N SER A 16 9.57 -7.83 -32.49
CA SER A 16 8.35 -7.11 -32.86
C SER A 16 7.08 -7.86 -32.46
N LEU A 17 7.08 -9.20 -32.45
CA LEU A 17 5.94 -10.01 -32.01
C LEU A 17 5.74 -10.03 -30.49
N SER A 18 6.82 -9.98 -29.73
CA SER A 18 6.73 -9.84 -28.25
C SER A 18 6.31 -8.42 -27.81
N GLY A 19 6.59 -7.39 -28.64
CA GLY A 19 6.24 -6.00 -28.34
C GLY A 19 4.73 -5.70 -28.40
N CYS A 20 3.98 -6.33 -29.28
CA CYS A 20 2.55 -6.05 -29.44
C CYS A 20 1.71 -6.47 -28.22
N GLY A 21 2.01 -7.62 -27.61
CA GLY A 21 1.33 -8.07 -26.38
C GLY A 21 1.63 -7.16 -25.18
N THR A 22 2.86 -6.71 -25.05
CA THR A 22 3.30 -5.83 -23.98
C THR A 22 2.66 -4.44 -24.10
N LEU A 23 2.64 -3.85 -25.29
CA LEU A 23 1.99 -2.55 -25.56
C LEU A 23 0.49 -2.60 -25.29
N ALA A 24 -0.20 -3.67 -25.72
CA ALA A 24 -1.61 -3.87 -25.44
C ALA A 24 -1.90 -4.04 -23.94
N THR A 25 -0.97 -4.61 -23.18
CA THR A 25 -1.09 -4.72 -21.72
C THR A 25 -0.85 -3.39 -21.04
N ILE A 26 0.18 -2.63 -21.44
CA ILE A 26 0.48 -1.30 -20.90
C ILE A 26 -0.69 -0.34 -21.06
N SER A 27 -1.42 -0.40 -22.19
CA SER A 27 -2.61 0.45 -22.40
C SER A 27 -3.77 0.17 -21.43
N LYS A 28 -3.77 -0.98 -20.75
CA LYS A 28 -4.77 -1.38 -19.75
C LYS A 28 -4.38 -0.96 -18.33
N LEU A 29 -3.16 -0.50 -18.12
CA LEU A 29 -2.71 -0.04 -16.80
C LEU A 29 -3.25 1.36 -16.51
N GLU A 30 -3.36 1.68 -15.22
CA GLU A 30 -3.74 3.01 -14.76
C GLU A 30 -2.68 4.05 -15.18
N ASP A 31 -3.12 5.28 -15.39
CA ASP A 31 -2.22 6.37 -15.77
C ASP A 31 -1.19 6.62 -14.67
N GLY A 32 0.08 6.69 -15.06
CA GLY A 32 1.20 6.84 -14.12
C GLY A 32 1.77 5.52 -13.57
N ALA A 33 1.24 4.36 -13.97
CA ALA A 33 1.72 3.04 -13.52
C ALA A 33 3.23 2.85 -13.71
N GLY A 34 3.77 3.26 -14.86
CA GLY A 34 5.21 3.15 -15.13
C GLY A 34 6.06 4.02 -14.19
N ALA A 35 5.62 5.25 -13.93
CA ALA A 35 6.32 6.15 -13.01
C ALA A 35 6.29 5.61 -11.58
N GLU A 36 5.18 5.04 -11.14
CA GLU A 36 5.07 4.44 -9.80
C GLU A 36 5.94 3.17 -9.68
N ALA A 37 5.98 2.35 -10.72
CA ALA A 37 6.87 1.19 -10.77
C ALA A 37 8.36 1.57 -10.67
N MET A 38 8.76 2.63 -11.36
CA MET A 38 10.14 3.15 -11.26
C MET A 38 10.45 3.68 -9.86
N LYS A 39 9.56 4.45 -9.24
CA LYS A 39 9.74 4.90 -7.85
C LYS A 39 9.89 3.72 -6.86
N MET A 40 9.07 2.69 -7.03
CA MET A 40 9.18 1.49 -6.21
C MET A 40 10.52 0.77 -6.43
N TRP A 41 10.98 0.68 -7.69
CA TRP A 41 12.26 0.10 -8.03
C TRP A 41 13.42 0.90 -7.42
N ASP A 42 13.43 2.23 -7.56
CA ASP A 42 14.47 3.09 -7.02
C ASP A 42 14.54 2.94 -5.48
N ARG A 43 13.40 2.99 -4.80
CA ARG A 43 13.34 2.77 -3.35
C ARG A 43 13.82 1.37 -2.92
N TRP A 44 13.54 0.36 -3.73
CA TRP A 44 14.01 -1.00 -3.45
C TRP A 44 15.53 -1.11 -3.56
N ILE A 45 16.12 -0.49 -4.57
CA ILE A 45 17.59 -0.43 -4.73
C ILE A 45 18.22 0.39 -3.60
N GLU A 46 17.67 1.57 -3.28
CA GLU A 46 18.16 2.44 -2.19
C GLU A 46 18.08 1.74 -0.82
N ALA A 47 17.09 0.89 -0.64
CA ALA A 47 16.91 0.09 0.57
C ALA A 47 17.65 -1.26 0.54
N GLU A 48 18.67 -1.41 -0.31
CA GLU A 48 19.48 -2.63 -0.43
C GLU A 48 18.66 -3.92 -0.61
N GLY A 49 17.52 -3.80 -1.32
CA GLY A 49 16.63 -4.93 -1.60
C GLY A 49 15.52 -5.15 -0.57
N ASP A 50 15.35 -4.29 0.43
CA ASP A 50 14.22 -4.40 1.36
C ASP A 50 12.90 -4.02 0.67
N ILE A 51 12.14 -5.04 0.33
CA ILE A 51 10.83 -4.87 -0.34
C ILE A 51 9.80 -4.18 0.56
N ALA A 52 9.90 -4.33 1.88
CA ALA A 52 8.98 -3.66 2.79
C ALA A 52 9.14 -2.15 2.73
N VAL A 53 10.37 -1.63 2.68
CA VAL A 53 10.65 -0.20 2.49
C VAL A 53 10.11 0.30 1.14
N ALA A 54 10.29 -0.49 0.08
CA ALA A 54 9.85 -0.11 -1.26
C ALA A 54 8.32 0.01 -1.38
N THR A 55 7.57 -0.82 -0.64
CA THR A 55 6.14 -1.01 -0.82
C THR A 55 5.27 -0.44 0.30
N THR A 56 5.86 0.30 1.25
CA THR A 56 5.11 0.90 2.36
C THR A 56 5.27 2.42 2.42
N TRP A 57 4.30 3.07 3.05
CA TRP A 57 4.41 4.42 3.56
C TRP A 57 4.74 4.37 5.04
N GLU A 58 5.56 5.31 5.49
CA GLU A 58 5.92 5.48 6.90
C GLU A 58 5.78 6.94 7.34
N ARG A 59 5.48 7.13 8.63
CA ARG A 59 5.47 8.44 9.29
C ARG A 59 5.99 8.30 10.71
N LYS A 60 6.93 9.14 11.08
CA LYS A 60 7.34 9.29 12.48
C LYS A 60 6.26 10.05 13.24
N VAL A 61 5.84 9.53 14.37
CA VAL A 61 4.87 10.18 15.26
C VAL A 61 5.57 11.29 16.02
N LYS A 62 4.91 12.45 16.13
CA LYS A 62 5.41 13.59 16.89
C LYS A 62 5.69 13.19 18.34
N PRO A 63 6.85 13.58 18.91
CA PRO A 63 7.17 13.29 20.29
C PRO A 63 6.09 13.77 21.26
N GLY A 64 5.79 12.96 22.28
CA GLY A 64 4.78 13.26 23.31
C GLY A 64 3.38 12.71 23.01
N LEU A 65 3.12 12.23 21.79
CA LEU A 65 1.88 11.51 21.49
C LEU A 65 1.96 10.07 21.98
N THR A 66 0.86 9.58 22.52
CA THR A 66 0.70 8.20 23.02
C THR A 66 0.02 7.29 22.00
N GLU A 67 0.04 5.97 22.24
CA GLU A 67 -0.78 5.02 21.47
C GLU A 67 -2.26 5.41 21.46
N ALA A 68 -2.78 5.87 22.60
CA ALA A 68 -4.19 6.28 22.74
C ALA A 68 -4.52 7.50 21.86
N ASP A 69 -3.64 8.50 21.82
CA ASP A 69 -3.81 9.68 20.95
C ASP A 69 -3.84 9.27 19.49
N VAL A 70 -2.90 8.44 19.07
CA VAL A 70 -2.83 7.91 17.70
C VAL A 70 -4.10 7.13 17.35
N ALA A 71 -4.53 6.21 18.20
CA ALA A 71 -5.74 5.41 17.98
C ALA A 71 -6.99 6.29 17.87
N GLN A 72 -7.12 7.30 18.72
CA GLN A 72 -8.24 8.23 18.70
C GLN A 72 -8.29 9.03 17.40
N ILE A 73 -7.16 9.57 16.93
CA ILE A 73 -7.09 10.32 15.67
C ILE A 73 -7.42 9.42 14.48
N LEU A 74 -6.88 8.21 14.43
CA LEU A 74 -7.20 7.25 13.39
C LEU A 74 -8.70 6.95 13.32
N SER A 75 -9.35 6.76 14.48
CA SER A 75 -10.80 6.52 14.58
C SER A 75 -11.63 7.73 14.13
N ILE A 76 -11.22 8.95 14.50
CA ILE A 76 -11.87 10.21 14.07
C ILE A 76 -11.83 10.29 12.52
N VAL A 77 -10.65 10.18 11.93
CA VAL A 77 -10.51 10.27 10.46
C VAL A 77 -11.29 9.17 9.75
N ALA A 78 -11.26 7.95 10.29
CA ALA A 78 -12.04 6.84 9.72
C ALA A 78 -13.54 7.18 9.69
N THR A 79 -14.07 7.74 10.78
CA THR A 79 -15.48 8.16 10.90
C THR A 79 -15.81 9.28 9.91
N GLU A 80 -14.98 10.33 9.85
CA GLU A 80 -15.14 11.46 8.91
C GLU A 80 -15.17 11.01 7.45
N ARG A 81 -14.44 9.95 7.12
CA ARG A 81 -14.26 9.41 5.77
C ARG A 81 -15.10 8.16 5.47
N ASN A 82 -16.06 7.85 6.33
CA ASN A 82 -16.96 6.69 6.17
C ASN A 82 -16.21 5.35 6.01
N MET A 83 -15.07 5.22 6.70
CA MET A 83 -14.40 3.94 6.92
C MET A 83 -14.72 3.42 8.32
N ARG A 84 -14.70 2.10 8.48
CA ARG A 84 -14.93 1.46 9.77
C ARG A 84 -13.65 0.83 10.28
N GLU A 85 -13.40 0.96 11.57
CA GLU A 85 -12.46 0.10 12.26
C GLU A 85 -13.07 -1.31 12.34
N VAL A 86 -12.34 -2.29 11.83
CA VAL A 86 -12.80 -3.69 11.74
C VAL A 86 -11.96 -4.63 12.60
N GLY A 87 -11.06 -4.09 13.38
CA GLY A 87 -10.31 -4.81 14.40
C GLY A 87 -8.99 -4.16 14.76
N ILE A 88 -8.57 -4.38 16.00
CA ILE A 88 -7.27 -3.97 16.53
C ILE A 88 -6.53 -5.23 16.98
N LEU A 89 -5.28 -5.37 16.59
CA LEU A 89 -4.40 -6.46 16.98
C LEU A 89 -3.24 -5.91 17.81
N PRO A 90 -3.32 -5.89 19.14
CA PRO A 90 -2.25 -5.40 20.03
C PRO A 90 -1.20 -6.49 20.22
N LEU A 91 -0.34 -6.71 19.22
CA LEU A 91 0.60 -7.82 19.17
C LEU A 91 1.60 -7.81 20.32
N SER A 92 2.09 -6.64 20.74
CA SER A 92 2.99 -6.54 21.90
C SER A 92 2.34 -7.09 23.17
N LYS A 93 1.06 -6.77 23.42
CA LYS A 93 0.32 -7.30 24.59
C LYS A 93 0.13 -8.83 24.51
N GLU A 94 -0.12 -9.34 23.32
CA GLU A 94 -0.24 -10.78 23.11
C GLU A 94 1.09 -11.50 23.34
N ILE A 95 2.21 -10.92 22.90
CA ILE A 95 3.56 -11.45 23.15
C ILE A 95 3.86 -11.41 24.65
N GLU A 96 3.59 -10.31 25.33
CA GLU A 96 3.78 -10.16 26.79
C GLU A 96 2.98 -11.23 27.56
N ALA A 97 1.71 -11.46 27.17
CA ALA A 97 0.87 -12.46 27.80
C ALA A 97 1.42 -13.89 27.66
N ARG A 98 2.05 -14.20 26.52
CA ARG A 98 2.64 -15.53 26.26
C ARG A 98 4.01 -15.74 26.85
N THR A 99 4.83 -14.67 26.92
CA THR A 99 6.24 -14.78 27.31
C THR A 99 6.51 -14.32 28.74
N GLY A 100 5.60 -13.54 29.33
CA GLY A 100 5.81 -12.88 30.61
C GLY A 100 6.85 -11.75 30.58
N LYS A 101 7.32 -11.35 29.38
CA LYS A 101 8.35 -10.31 29.20
C LYS A 101 7.72 -9.09 28.58
N LYS A 102 8.12 -7.88 29.08
CA LYS A 102 7.71 -6.61 28.49
C LYS A 102 8.23 -6.50 27.06
N GLU A 103 7.38 -6.01 26.18
CA GLU A 103 7.67 -5.87 24.74
C GLU A 103 7.51 -4.41 24.28
N LYS A 104 8.25 -4.01 23.24
CA LYS A 104 8.05 -2.73 22.57
C LYS A 104 6.69 -2.71 21.89
N LEU A 105 6.06 -1.54 21.84
CA LEU A 105 4.73 -1.39 21.27
C LEU A 105 4.68 -1.85 19.81
N LEU A 106 3.73 -2.73 19.53
CA LEU A 106 3.38 -3.18 18.19
C LEU A 106 1.87 -3.43 18.16
N THR A 107 1.14 -2.51 17.51
CA THR A 107 -0.32 -2.60 17.37
C THR A 107 -0.72 -2.40 15.91
N ILE A 108 -1.60 -3.27 15.39
CA ILE A 108 -2.15 -3.16 14.03
C ILE A 108 -3.61 -2.74 14.12
N TYR A 109 -3.93 -1.62 13.48
CA TYR A 109 -5.28 -1.09 13.32
C TYR A 109 -5.80 -1.43 11.92
N ASN A 110 -6.98 -2.00 11.85
CA ASN A 110 -7.59 -2.46 10.61
C ASN A 110 -8.82 -1.62 10.28
N TYR A 111 -8.84 -1.06 9.08
CA TYR A 111 -9.92 -0.21 8.59
C TYR A 111 -10.46 -0.70 7.25
N CYS A 112 -11.78 -0.58 7.06
CA CYS A 112 -12.40 -1.02 5.81
C CYS A 112 -13.65 -0.19 5.49
N SER A 113 -13.89 0.05 4.21
CA SER A 113 -15.20 0.40 3.67
C SER A 113 -15.81 -0.85 3.05
N PRO A 114 -16.75 -1.55 3.72
CA PRO A 114 -17.22 -2.87 3.28
C PRO A 114 -17.84 -2.86 1.88
N LEU A 115 -18.53 -1.77 1.51
CA LEU A 115 -19.16 -1.64 0.20
C LEU A 115 -18.13 -1.51 -0.93
N ILE A 116 -17.08 -0.70 -0.71
CA ILE A 116 -15.98 -0.55 -1.67
C ILE A 116 -15.19 -1.86 -1.75
N ALA A 117 -14.91 -2.48 -0.60
CA ALA A 117 -14.20 -3.76 -0.52
C ALA A 117 -14.92 -4.85 -1.33
N ARG A 118 -16.26 -4.93 -1.22
CA ARG A 118 -17.04 -5.91 -2.00
C ARG A 118 -16.89 -5.66 -3.51
N ARG A 119 -17.06 -4.42 -3.97
CA ARG A 119 -16.91 -4.06 -5.39
C ARG A 119 -15.50 -4.30 -5.93
N MET A 120 -14.47 -4.03 -5.13
CA MET A 120 -13.08 -4.34 -5.49
C MET A 120 -12.86 -5.85 -5.64
N ALA A 121 -13.41 -6.65 -4.74
CA ALA A 121 -13.33 -8.13 -4.82
C ALA A 121 -14.12 -8.68 -6.02
N ASP A 122 -15.25 -8.08 -6.39
CA ASP A 122 -16.02 -8.44 -7.59
C ASP A 122 -15.25 -8.10 -8.87
N PHE A 123 -14.53 -6.97 -8.89
CA PHE A 123 -13.66 -6.58 -10.00
C PHE A 123 -12.44 -7.51 -10.14
N SER A 124 -11.83 -7.86 -9.03
CA SER A 124 -10.69 -8.78 -8.96
C SER A 124 -10.65 -9.47 -7.60
N PRO A 125 -10.95 -10.78 -7.52
CA PRO A 125 -10.92 -11.52 -6.25
C PRO A 125 -9.57 -11.46 -5.52
N HIS A 126 -8.47 -11.31 -6.25
CA HIS A 126 -7.13 -11.16 -5.67
C HIS A 126 -6.99 -9.91 -4.81
N MET A 127 -7.81 -8.86 -5.04
CA MET A 127 -7.82 -7.66 -4.19
C MET A 127 -8.22 -7.96 -2.75
N ALA A 128 -8.95 -9.04 -2.50
CA ALA A 128 -9.32 -9.47 -1.14
C ALA A 128 -8.09 -9.77 -0.26
N ALA A 129 -6.96 -10.18 -0.85
CA ALA A 129 -5.73 -10.46 -0.11
C ALA A 129 -5.09 -9.19 0.50
N TYR A 130 -5.42 -8.00 -0.01
CA TYR A 130 -4.93 -6.71 0.50
C TYR A 130 -5.87 -6.07 1.54
N MET A 131 -7.01 -6.71 1.81
CA MET A 131 -8.02 -6.22 2.75
C MET A 131 -7.90 -6.90 4.12
N PRO A 132 -8.23 -6.19 5.19
CA PRO A 132 -8.52 -4.76 5.30
C PRO A 132 -7.26 -3.88 5.15
N CYS A 133 -7.45 -2.56 4.93
CA CYS A 133 -6.35 -1.60 5.03
C CYS A 133 -5.81 -1.58 6.45
N ARG A 134 -4.49 -1.59 6.60
CA ARG A 134 -3.83 -1.68 7.91
C ARG A 134 -2.94 -0.47 8.13
N ILE A 135 -2.98 0.06 9.36
CA ILE A 135 -1.99 1.01 9.87
C ILE A 135 -1.36 0.35 11.08
N THR A 136 -0.05 0.19 11.08
CA THR A 136 0.69 -0.40 12.19
C THR A 136 1.43 0.68 12.94
N LEU A 137 1.25 0.73 14.26
CA LEU A 137 2.03 1.57 15.16
C LEU A 137 3.13 0.73 15.77
N VAL A 138 4.38 1.17 15.59
CA VAL A 138 5.59 0.47 16.03
C VAL A 138 6.43 1.38 16.88
N GLU A 139 6.85 0.91 18.05
CA GLU A 139 7.84 1.57 18.89
C GLU A 139 9.26 1.19 18.44
N LYS A 140 10.04 2.21 18.09
CA LYS A 140 11.46 2.10 17.77
C LYS A 140 12.29 2.82 18.84
N ASP A 141 13.60 2.71 18.79
CA ASP A 141 14.51 3.38 19.74
C ASP A 141 14.41 4.90 19.68
N ASP A 142 13.97 5.44 18.54
CA ASP A 142 13.82 6.86 18.26
C ASP A 142 12.36 7.38 18.37
N GLY A 143 11.44 6.57 18.87
CA GLY A 143 10.04 6.92 19.11
C GLY A 143 9.02 6.05 18.35
N LEU A 144 7.78 6.53 18.31
CA LEU A 144 6.68 5.84 17.62
C LEU A 144 6.68 6.12 16.13
N TRP A 145 6.34 5.10 15.35
CA TRP A 145 6.24 5.16 13.91
C TRP A 145 4.97 4.50 13.40
N LEU A 146 4.38 5.07 12.37
CA LEU A 146 3.25 4.52 11.63
C LEU A 146 3.72 3.94 10.31
N TYR A 147 3.20 2.77 9.97
CA TYR A 147 3.45 2.08 8.70
C TYR A 147 2.14 1.63 8.07
N THR A 148 2.04 1.74 6.76
CA THR A 148 0.93 1.18 5.97
C THR A 148 1.43 0.79 4.58
N LEU A 149 0.67 -0.03 3.87
CA LEU A 149 0.96 -0.33 2.47
C LEU A 149 0.95 0.95 1.63
N ASN A 150 1.86 1.07 0.66
CA ASN A 150 1.88 2.17 -0.29
C ASN A 150 0.61 2.15 -1.16
N MET A 151 -0.35 3.01 -0.82
CA MET A 151 -1.64 3.07 -1.51
C MET A 151 -1.52 3.66 -2.91
N ASP A 152 -0.50 4.48 -3.21
CA ASP A 152 -0.22 4.93 -4.59
C ASP A 152 0.13 3.75 -5.48
N MET A 153 0.97 2.83 -5.00
CA MET A 153 1.28 1.58 -5.69
C MET A 153 0.00 0.79 -5.96
N MET A 154 -0.87 0.65 -4.97
CA MET A 154 -2.10 -0.15 -5.09
C MET A 154 -3.08 0.42 -6.12
N VAL A 155 -3.20 1.75 -6.20
CA VAL A 155 -4.15 2.39 -7.12
C VAL A 155 -3.56 2.59 -8.51
N LYS A 156 -2.28 3.00 -8.63
CA LYS A 156 -1.66 3.37 -9.90
C LYS A 156 -1.07 2.18 -10.67
N MET A 157 -0.51 1.17 -9.98
CA MET A 157 0.10 0.02 -10.68
C MET A 157 -0.91 -1.03 -11.11
N GLY A 158 -2.18 -0.85 -10.79
CA GLY A 158 -3.26 -1.75 -11.15
C GLY A 158 -3.75 -1.58 -12.59
N ARG A 159 -4.65 -2.47 -12.98
CA ARG A 159 -5.46 -2.34 -14.20
C ARG A 159 -6.45 -1.18 -14.04
N LYS A 160 -6.72 -0.41 -15.09
CA LYS A 160 -7.72 0.67 -15.09
C LYS A 160 -9.03 0.19 -14.49
N LEU A 161 -9.45 0.89 -13.45
CA LEU A 161 -10.71 0.65 -12.77
C LEU A 161 -11.84 1.39 -13.50
N PRO A 162 -13.01 0.77 -13.67
CA PRO A 162 -14.18 1.47 -14.19
C PRO A 162 -14.71 2.48 -13.16
N SER A 163 -15.35 3.56 -13.63
CA SER A 163 -16.16 4.43 -12.77
C SER A 163 -17.42 3.69 -12.28
N PRO A 164 -17.88 3.86 -11.03
CA PRO A 164 -17.32 4.75 -9.98
C PRO A 164 -16.21 4.10 -9.13
N LEU A 165 -15.81 2.85 -9.42
CA LEU A 165 -14.85 2.11 -8.60
C LEU A 165 -13.48 2.80 -8.54
N LYS A 166 -13.11 3.51 -9.61
CA LYS A 166 -11.86 4.29 -9.65
C LYS A 166 -11.86 5.40 -8.59
N GLU A 167 -12.90 6.19 -8.55
CA GLU A 167 -13.06 7.29 -7.60
C GLU A 167 -13.11 6.76 -6.15
N GLU A 168 -13.73 5.62 -5.95
CA GLU A 168 -13.80 4.95 -4.66
C GLU A 168 -12.42 4.45 -4.20
N ALA A 169 -11.63 3.86 -5.08
CA ALA A 169 -10.27 3.43 -4.77
C ALA A 169 -9.37 4.61 -4.39
N TRP A 170 -9.49 5.72 -5.12
CA TRP A 170 -8.79 6.97 -4.79
C TRP A 170 -9.25 7.56 -3.46
N SER A 171 -10.54 7.50 -3.14
CA SER A 171 -11.07 7.93 -1.84
C SER A 171 -10.47 7.12 -0.68
N VAL A 172 -10.34 5.81 -0.83
CA VAL A 172 -9.68 4.95 0.18
C VAL A 172 -8.20 5.32 0.31
N ARG A 173 -7.48 5.48 -0.81
CA ARG A 173 -6.07 5.93 -0.82
C ARG A 173 -5.91 7.25 -0.06
N GLU A 174 -6.76 8.23 -0.36
CA GLU A 174 -6.71 9.56 0.27
C GLU A 174 -7.02 9.47 1.77
N THR A 175 -7.99 8.65 2.15
CA THR A 175 -8.32 8.42 3.55
C THR A 175 -7.12 7.85 4.33
N MET A 176 -6.46 6.83 3.78
CA MET A 176 -5.27 6.25 4.41
C MET A 176 -4.12 7.26 4.53
N TYR A 177 -3.94 8.12 3.51
CA TYR A 177 -2.94 9.18 3.55
C TYR A 177 -3.24 10.17 4.67
N ILE A 178 -4.47 10.66 4.77
CA ILE A 178 -4.89 11.62 5.81
C ILE A 178 -4.79 11.00 7.21
N MET A 179 -5.17 9.73 7.37
CA MET A 179 -4.99 9.00 8.63
C MET A 179 -3.53 9.01 9.07
N MET A 180 -2.60 8.68 8.17
CA MET A 180 -1.16 8.70 8.45
C MET A 180 -0.65 10.10 8.82
N GLU A 181 -1.06 11.13 8.07
CA GLU A 181 -0.63 12.51 8.28
C GLU A 181 -1.14 13.06 9.62
N ARG A 182 -2.45 13.00 9.85
CA ARG A 182 -3.05 13.56 11.08
C ARG A 182 -2.57 12.81 12.32
N ALA A 183 -2.56 11.48 12.29
CA ALA A 183 -2.13 10.68 13.44
C ALA A 183 -0.64 10.89 13.77
N SER A 184 0.21 11.06 12.77
CA SER A 184 1.63 11.34 13.02
C SER A 184 1.88 12.72 13.62
N LYS A 185 1.03 13.71 13.34
CA LYS A 185 1.15 15.10 13.80
C LYS A 185 0.38 15.40 15.09
N GLY A 186 -0.54 14.55 15.50
CA GLY A 186 -1.44 14.80 16.64
C GLY A 186 -2.58 15.76 16.29
N GLU A 187 -3.10 15.71 15.06
CA GLU A 187 -4.19 16.57 14.58
C GLU A 187 -5.55 15.85 14.75
N PHE A 188 -6.24 16.21 15.84
CA PHE A 188 -7.58 15.68 16.18
C PHE A 188 -8.68 16.21 15.27
#